data_13391b8319afba30d371f9d9302f4648
#
_entry.id   13391b8319afba30d371f9d9302f4648
#
_cell.length_a   1.000
_cell.length_b   1.000
_cell.length_c   1.000
_cell.angle_alpha   90.00
_cell.angle_beta   90.00
_cell.angle_gamma   90.00
#
_symmetry.space_group_name_H-M   'P 1'
#
loop_
_entity.id
_entity.type
_entity.pdbx_description
1 polymer ?
#
loop_
_entity_poly.entity_id
_entity_poly.type
_entity_poly.pdbx_seq_one_letter_code
_entity_poly.pdbx_strand_id
1 'polypeptide(L)'
;HVYVLYPKGKVSEIQEKQFTTLGQNITALEVDGTFDDCQALVKNAFMDAELNAHMKLTSANSINVARFLPQAFYYFYAYAQLKKAGKADHLVVCVPSGNFGNITAGLFGKRMGLPVKRFIAANNSNDIFYQYLQTAKYNPRPSVATIANAMDVGDPSNFARVLALYENSHEAISKEISGATYSDEQIRETVKKAYQETGYLLDPHGACGYRALEEGLQDGEVGVFLETAHPAKFLETVESIIGEQV
;
A
#
# COMPACT_ATOMS: atom_id res chain seq x y z
N HIS A 1 1.69 -6.98 25.97
CA HIS A 1 2.66 -6.01 25.46
C HIS A 1 2.63 -5.97 23.92
N VAL A 2 2.96 -4.80 23.36
CA VAL A 2 3.10 -4.57 21.92
C VAL A 2 4.54 -4.10 21.66
N TYR A 3 5.23 -4.75 20.77
CA TYR A 3 6.54 -4.35 20.27
C TYR A 3 6.38 -3.81 18.86
N VAL A 4 6.84 -2.58 18.63
CA VAL A 4 6.82 -1.94 17.31
C VAL A 4 8.25 -1.86 16.79
N LEU A 5 8.56 -2.59 15.73
CA LEU A 5 9.84 -2.53 15.06
C LEU A 5 9.76 -1.53 13.91
N TYR A 6 10.73 -0.64 13.81
CA TYR A 6 10.79 0.34 12.73
C TYR A 6 12.23 0.56 12.25
N PRO A 7 12.44 0.84 10.96
CA PRO A 7 13.77 1.02 10.41
C PRO A 7 14.31 2.42 10.74
N LYS A 8 15.55 2.45 11.24
CA LYS A 8 16.26 3.67 11.64
C LYS A 8 16.35 4.68 10.51
N GLY A 9 15.90 5.90 10.78
CA GLY A 9 15.97 7.03 9.84
C GLY A 9 15.19 6.87 8.54
N LYS A 10 14.26 5.89 8.47
CA LYS A 10 13.44 5.61 7.28
C LYS A 10 11.94 5.81 7.49
N VAL A 11 11.57 6.44 8.57
CA VAL A 11 10.20 6.89 8.88
C VAL A 11 10.22 8.40 9.10
N SER A 12 9.12 9.09 8.81
CA SER A 12 9.03 10.51 9.11
C SER A 12 9.00 10.74 10.63
N GLU A 13 9.38 11.93 11.09
CA GLU A 13 9.36 12.28 12.51
C GLU A 13 7.97 12.09 13.15
N ILE A 14 6.91 12.44 12.41
CA ILE A 14 5.54 12.25 12.87
C ILE A 14 5.19 10.77 12.99
N GLN A 15 5.58 9.95 12.00
CA GLN A 15 5.37 8.50 12.07
C GLN A 15 6.11 7.90 13.26
N GLU A 16 7.36 8.29 13.50
CA GLU A 16 8.14 7.81 14.63
C GLU A 16 7.48 8.18 15.96
N LYS A 17 7.06 9.43 16.12
CA LYS A 17 6.35 9.88 17.33
C LYS A 17 5.04 9.14 17.57
N GLN A 18 4.35 8.66 16.54
CA GLN A 18 3.10 7.91 16.69
C GLN A 18 3.25 6.60 17.47
N PHE A 19 4.44 6.03 17.58
CA PHE A 19 4.67 4.80 18.33
C PHE A 19 5.74 4.91 19.42
N THR A 20 6.67 5.87 19.34
CA THR A 20 7.72 6.04 20.36
C THR A 20 7.23 6.79 21.59
N THR A 21 6.18 7.62 21.48
CA THR A 21 5.66 8.44 22.58
C THR A 21 4.52 7.80 23.39
N LEU A 22 4.04 6.62 22.98
CA LEU A 22 2.88 5.98 23.60
C LEU A 22 3.17 5.41 24.99
N GLY A 23 4.33 4.81 25.19
CA GLY A 23 4.72 4.22 26.46
C GLY A 23 3.81 3.08 26.92
N GLN A 24 3.67 2.89 28.23
CA GLN A 24 2.85 1.88 28.89
C GLN A 24 3.19 0.45 28.42
N ASN A 25 2.27 -0.21 27.72
CA ASN A 25 2.45 -1.56 27.20
C ASN A 25 3.05 -1.60 25.78
N ILE A 26 3.46 -0.46 25.22
CA ILE A 26 4.04 -0.34 23.89
C ILE A 26 5.51 -0.02 24.00
N THR A 27 6.34 -0.82 23.34
CA THR A 27 7.78 -0.64 23.25
C THR A 27 8.17 -0.50 21.78
N ALA A 28 8.78 0.63 21.44
CA ALA A 28 9.33 0.86 20.11
C ALA A 28 10.80 0.39 20.07
N LEU A 29 11.16 -0.37 19.05
CA LEU A 29 12.50 -0.91 18.81
C LEU A 29 12.99 -0.41 17.45
N GLU A 30 14.03 0.43 17.50
CA GLU A 30 14.72 0.90 16.31
C GLU A 30 15.64 -0.18 15.76
N VAL A 31 15.48 -0.50 14.47
CA VAL A 31 16.25 -1.52 13.76
C VAL A 31 17.18 -0.84 12.77
N ASP A 32 18.46 -1.15 12.86
CA ASP A 32 19.45 -0.70 11.87
C ASP A 32 19.34 -1.57 10.61
N GLY A 33 18.38 -1.20 9.74
CA GLY A 33 18.03 -1.97 8.56
C GLY A 33 16.92 -1.31 7.74
N THR A 34 16.16 -2.15 7.06
CA THR A 34 15.02 -1.77 6.22
C THR A 34 13.69 -2.22 6.83
N PHE A 35 12.58 -1.83 6.21
CA PHE A 35 11.26 -2.38 6.57
C PHE A 35 11.21 -3.90 6.36
N ASP A 36 11.85 -4.41 5.32
CA ASP A 36 11.91 -5.85 5.05
C ASP A 36 12.70 -6.60 6.13
N ASP A 37 13.76 -5.98 6.70
CA ASP A 37 14.49 -6.54 7.85
C ASP A 37 13.61 -6.60 9.10
N CYS A 38 12.85 -5.54 9.37
CA CYS A 38 11.87 -5.56 10.46
C CYS A 38 10.84 -6.68 10.26
N GLN A 39 10.34 -6.89 9.05
CA GLN A 39 9.42 -7.99 8.75
C GLN A 39 10.08 -9.37 8.92
N ALA A 40 11.33 -9.52 8.49
CA ALA A 40 12.08 -10.76 8.64
C ALA A 40 12.25 -11.13 10.12
N LEU A 41 12.58 -10.15 10.98
CA LEU A 41 12.67 -10.36 12.42
C LEU A 41 11.35 -10.86 13.01
N VAL A 42 10.23 -10.25 12.63
CA VAL A 42 8.91 -10.68 13.09
C VAL A 42 8.55 -12.09 12.60
N LYS A 43 8.82 -12.39 11.32
CA LYS A 43 8.59 -13.73 10.75
C LYS A 43 9.44 -14.79 11.47
N ASN A 44 10.72 -14.49 11.76
CA ASN A 44 11.59 -15.38 12.49
C ASN A 44 11.10 -15.62 13.92
N ALA A 45 10.61 -14.59 14.61
CA ALA A 45 10.02 -14.73 15.94
C ALA A 45 8.81 -15.68 15.93
N PHE A 46 7.96 -15.65 14.89
CA PHE A 46 6.85 -16.60 14.74
C PHE A 46 7.30 -18.05 14.52
N MET A 47 8.48 -18.25 13.95
CA MET A 47 9.05 -19.58 13.72
C MET A 47 9.91 -20.09 14.87
N ASP A 48 10.23 -19.25 15.84
CA ASP A 48 11.05 -19.59 16.99
C ASP A 48 10.27 -20.47 17.99
N ALA A 49 10.68 -21.72 18.11
CA ALA A 49 10.00 -22.70 18.96
C ALA A 49 10.11 -22.38 20.45
N GLU A 50 11.25 -21.85 20.91
CA GLU A 50 11.46 -21.49 22.31
C GLU A 50 10.58 -20.31 22.69
N LEU A 51 10.56 -19.25 21.86
CA LEU A 51 9.73 -18.08 22.08
C LEU A 51 8.24 -18.44 22.09
N ASN A 52 7.79 -19.29 21.15
CA ASN A 52 6.40 -19.74 21.08
C ASN A 52 5.98 -20.66 22.24
N ALA A 53 6.91 -21.37 22.86
CA ALA A 53 6.64 -22.14 24.05
C ALA A 53 6.37 -21.25 25.28
N HIS A 54 6.94 -20.06 25.32
CA HIS A 54 6.81 -19.13 26.45
C HIS A 54 5.66 -18.13 26.27
N MET A 55 5.30 -17.75 25.03
CA MET A 55 4.25 -16.76 24.78
C MET A 55 3.52 -17.00 23.46
N LYS A 56 2.26 -16.57 23.41
CA LYS A 56 1.49 -16.56 22.16
C LYS A 56 1.77 -15.26 21.40
N LEU A 57 2.44 -15.36 20.27
CA LEU A 57 2.70 -14.24 19.38
C LEU A 57 1.54 -13.99 18.43
N THR A 58 1.29 -12.73 18.15
CA THR A 58 0.41 -12.28 17.07
C THR A 58 0.99 -11.03 16.43
N SER A 59 0.54 -10.69 15.24
CA SER A 59 0.97 -9.49 14.54
C SER A 59 -0.19 -8.56 14.24
N ALA A 60 0.01 -7.26 14.45
CA ALA A 60 -0.91 -6.21 14.03
C ALA A 60 -0.57 -5.66 12.62
N ASN A 61 0.29 -6.31 11.87
CA ASN A 61 0.68 -5.97 10.52
C ASN A 61 -0.10 -6.79 9.47
N SER A 62 -0.01 -6.40 8.20
CA SER A 62 -0.67 -7.04 7.05
C SER A 62 -0.22 -8.47 6.77
N ILE A 63 0.83 -8.97 7.43
CA ILE A 63 1.17 -10.40 7.44
C ILE A 63 0.11 -11.24 8.16
N ASN A 64 -0.69 -10.64 9.05
CA ASN A 64 -1.82 -11.28 9.70
C ASN A 64 -3.11 -11.05 8.88
N VAL A 65 -3.79 -12.13 8.51
CA VAL A 65 -5.04 -12.08 7.76
C VAL A 65 -6.11 -11.24 8.45
N ALA A 66 -6.18 -11.27 9.77
CA ALA A 66 -7.12 -10.46 10.55
C ALA A 66 -6.87 -8.94 10.44
N ARG A 67 -5.70 -8.54 9.98
CA ARG A 67 -5.36 -7.13 9.76
C ARG A 67 -5.68 -6.66 8.35
N PHE A 68 -5.40 -7.47 7.32
CA PHE A 68 -5.66 -7.02 5.95
C PHE A 68 -7.09 -7.32 5.48
N LEU A 69 -7.70 -8.42 5.89
CA LEU A 69 -9.04 -8.81 5.42
C LEU A 69 -10.12 -7.76 5.72
N PRO A 70 -10.17 -7.12 6.91
CA PRO A 70 -11.13 -6.05 7.17
C PRO A 70 -10.98 -4.83 6.24
N GLN A 71 -9.82 -4.64 5.60
CA GLN A 71 -9.64 -3.59 4.59
C GLN A 71 -10.53 -3.82 3.36
N ALA A 72 -11.03 -5.02 3.15
CA ALA A 72 -12.03 -5.30 2.10
C ALA A 72 -13.28 -4.42 2.27
N PHE A 73 -13.64 -4.02 3.50
CA PHE A 73 -14.81 -3.19 3.75
C PHE A 73 -14.72 -1.80 3.11
N TYR A 74 -13.53 -1.24 2.91
CA TYR A 74 -13.35 0.02 2.18
C TYR A 74 -13.88 -0.09 0.74
N TYR A 75 -13.64 -1.21 0.09
CA TYR A 75 -14.08 -1.48 -1.28
C TYR A 75 -15.60 -1.65 -1.35
N PHE A 76 -16.19 -2.40 -0.42
CA PHE A 76 -17.64 -2.54 -0.33
C PHE A 76 -18.32 -1.20 -0.04
N TYR A 77 -17.74 -0.39 0.85
CA TYR A 77 -18.27 0.92 1.17
C TYR A 77 -18.20 1.86 -0.05
N ALA A 78 -17.05 1.93 -0.71
CA ALA A 78 -16.87 2.74 -1.92
C ALA A 78 -17.87 2.34 -3.01
N TYR A 79 -17.99 1.03 -3.27
CA TYR A 79 -18.98 0.51 -4.22
C TYR A 79 -20.42 0.91 -3.83
N ALA A 80 -20.77 0.79 -2.56
CA ALA A 80 -22.11 1.16 -2.10
C ALA A 80 -22.41 2.66 -2.32
N GLN A 81 -21.43 3.55 -2.13
CA GLN A 81 -21.58 4.99 -2.41
C GLN A 81 -21.71 5.24 -3.91
N LEU A 82 -20.91 4.61 -4.75
CA LEU A 82 -21.00 4.71 -6.20
C LEU A 82 -22.35 4.20 -6.71
N LYS A 83 -22.85 3.10 -6.16
CA LYS A 83 -24.17 2.54 -6.52
C LYS A 83 -25.28 3.50 -6.18
N LYS A 84 -25.25 4.16 -5.02
CA LYS A 84 -26.21 5.22 -4.67
C LYS A 84 -26.15 6.40 -5.63
N ALA A 85 -24.96 6.72 -6.15
CA ALA A 85 -24.77 7.80 -7.12
C ALA A 85 -25.06 7.39 -8.58
N GLY A 86 -25.45 6.14 -8.84
CA GLY A 86 -25.67 5.62 -10.20
C GLY A 86 -24.38 5.47 -11.02
N LYS A 87 -23.22 5.35 -10.38
CA LYS A 87 -21.89 5.33 -10.99
C LYS A 87 -21.12 4.05 -10.66
N ALA A 88 -21.77 2.91 -10.46
CA ALA A 88 -21.10 1.67 -10.02
C ALA A 88 -20.69 0.73 -11.15
N ASP A 89 -21.06 1.03 -12.41
CA ASP A 89 -20.79 0.16 -13.54
C ASP A 89 -19.31 0.25 -13.97
N HIS A 90 -18.74 -0.88 -14.35
CA HIS A 90 -17.36 -0.99 -14.82
C HIS A 90 -16.32 -0.39 -13.87
N LEU A 91 -16.51 -0.61 -12.55
CA LEU A 91 -15.64 -0.09 -11.51
C LEU A 91 -14.19 -0.58 -11.66
N VAL A 92 -13.26 0.35 -11.70
CA VAL A 92 -11.81 0.14 -11.62
C VAL A 92 -11.31 0.71 -10.30
N VAL A 93 -10.56 -0.06 -9.55
CA VAL A 93 -9.97 0.42 -8.28
C VAL A 93 -8.46 0.46 -8.40
N CYS A 94 -7.89 1.66 -8.19
CA CYS A 94 -6.46 1.87 -8.12
C CYS A 94 -5.98 1.91 -6.68
N VAL A 95 -4.93 1.16 -6.38
CA VAL A 95 -4.43 0.99 -5.01
C VAL A 95 -2.94 1.30 -4.96
N PRO A 96 -2.53 2.34 -4.20
CA PRO A 96 -1.13 2.52 -3.83
C PRO A 96 -0.63 1.28 -3.12
N SER A 97 0.38 0.62 -3.65
CA SER A 97 0.75 -0.73 -3.27
C SER A 97 2.22 -0.86 -2.89
N GLY A 98 2.49 -1.02 -1.59
CA GLY A 98 3.80 -1.41 -1.07
C GLY A 98 3.81 -2.91 -0.72
N ASN A 99 3.32 -3.27 0.48
CA ASN A 99 3.29 -4.66 0.96
C ASN A 99 2.09 -5.48 0.44
N PHE A 100 1.27 -4.92 -0.43
CA PHE A 100 0.11 -5.56 -1.09
C PHE A 100 -1.04 -6.01 -0.17
N GLY A 101 -1.05 -5.63 1.10
CA GLY A 101 -2.16 -5.98 2.01
C GLY A 101 -3.49 -5.40 1.55
N ASN A 102 -3.52 -4.12 1.19
CA ASN A 102 -4.73 -3.41 0.79
C ASN A 102 -5.33 -3.98 -0.51
N ILE A 103 -4.55 -4.05 -1.60
CA ILE A 103 -5.05 -4.61 -2.86
C ILE A 103 -5.48 -6.07 -2.72
N THR A 104 -4.76 -6.87 -1.92
CA THR A 104 -5.15 -8.26 -1.62
C THR A 104 -6.53 -8.30 -0.97
N ALA A 105 -6.83 -7.39 -0.04
CA ALA A 105 -8.17 -7.28 0.55
C ALA A 105 -9.25 -6.96 -0.50
N GLY A 106 -8.95 -6.08 -1.46
CA GLY A 106 -9.82 -5.79 -2.59
C GLY A 106 -10.08 -7.02 -3.47
N LEU A 107 -9.04 -7.80 -3.74
CA LEU A 107 -9.15 -9.07 -4.49
C LEU A 107 -10.01 -10.10 -3.75
N PHE A 108 -9.88 -10.20 -2.43
CA PHE A 108 -10.80 -11.02 -1.62
C PHE A 108 -12.23 -10.50 -1.74
N GLY A 109 -12.44 -9.19 -1.65
CA GLY A 109 -13.76 -8.57 -1.87
C GLY A 109 -14.35 -8.95 -3.23
N LYS A 110 -13.56 -8.92 -4.30
CA LYS A 110 -13.98 -9.37 -5.63
C LYS A 110 -14.37 -10.86 -5.65
N ARG A 111 -13.58 -11.72 -5.00
CA ARG A 111 -13.91 -13.16 -4.85
C ARG A 111 -15.18 -13.39 -4.03
N MET A 112 -15.52 -12.47 -3.13
CA MET A 112 -16.77 -12.49 -2.35
C MET A 112 -17.97 -11.94 -3.13
N GLY A 113 -17.79 -11.52 -4.39
CA GLY A 113 -18.85 -11.06 -5.29
C GLY A 113 -18.93 -9.53 -5.46
N LEU A 114 -17.95 -8.75 -4.95
CA LEU A 114 -17.90 -7.32 -5.23
C LEU A 114 -17.62 -7.11 -6.74
N PRO A 115 -18.47 -6.35 -7.47
CA PRO A 115 -18.36 -6.23 -8.93
C PRO A 115 -17.30 -5.18 -9.33
N VAL A 116 -16.05 -5.46 -9.04
CA VAL A 116 -14.90 -4.70 -9.54
C VAL A 116 -14.47 -5.30 -10.88
N LYS A 117 -14.39 -4.47 -11.93
CA LYS A 117 -13.96 -4.89 -13.26
C LYS A 117 -12.49 -5.34 -13.22
N ARG A 118 -11.61 -4.45 -12.75
CA ARG A 118 -10.16 -4.69 -12.62
C ARG A 118 -9.54 -3.79 -11.55
N PHE A 119 -8.30 -4.10 -11.22
CA PHE A 119 -7.48 -3.32 -10.31
C PHE A 119 -6.29 -2.69 -11.02
N ILE A 120 -5.78 -1.59 -10.47
CA ILE A 120 -4.49 -1.01 -10.83
C ILE A 120 -3.63 -1.00 -9.57
N ALA A 121 -2.48 -1.66 -9.61
CA ALA A 121 -1.49 -1.57 -8.54
C ALA A 121 -0.51 -0.43 -8.87
N ALA A 122 -0.57 0.67 -8.10
CA ALA A 122 0.34 1.79 -8.26
C ALA A 122 1.53 1.63 -7.33
N ASN A 123 2.74 1.62 -7.88
CA ASN A 123 4.00 1.53 -7.16
C ASN A 123 4.78 2.85 -7.24
N ASN A 124 5.65 3.10 -6.27
CA ASN A 124 6.76 4.03 -6.40
C ASN A 124 7.93 3.34 -7.15
N SER A 125 9.15 3.84 -7.03
CA SER A 125 10.34 3.24 -7.65
C SER A 125 10.65 1.81 -7.17
N ASN A 126 9.95 1.33 -6.13
CA ASN A 126 10.00 -0.07 -5.68
C ASN A 126 8.96 -0.87 -6.46
N ASP A 127 9.25 -1.17 -7.71
CA ASP A 127 8.34 -1.64 -8.74
C ASP A 127 8.36 -3.16 -8.96
N ILE A 128 8.64 -3.95 -7.91
CA ILE A 128 8.80 -5.42 -7.98
C ILE A 128 7.60 -6.08 -8.66
N PHE A 129 6.39 -5.68 -8.28
CA PHE A 129 5.17 -6.24 -8.85
C PHE A 129 4.94 -5.77 -10.29
N TYR A 130 5.24 -4.51 -10.60
CA TYR A 130 5.16 -4.01 -11.98
C TYR A 130 6.08 -4.83 -12.91
N GLN A 131 7.31 -5.09 -12.48
CA GLN A 131 8.25 -5.93 -13.23
C GLN A 131 7.77 -7.38 -13.35
N TYR A 132 7.13 -7.92 -12.31
CA TYR A 132 6.50 -9.23 -12.39
C TYR A 132 5.40 -9.29 -13.45
N LEU A 133 4.54 -8.27 -13.54
CA LEU A 133 3.51 -8.21 -14.58
C LEU A 133 4.10 -8.21 -16.00
N GLN A 134 5.25 -7.56 -16.20
CA GLN A 134 5.93 -7.49 -17.49
C GLN A 134 6.69 -8.77 -17.87
N THR A 135 7.23 -9.48 -16.88
CA THR A 135 8.23 -10.54 -17.12
C THR A 135 7.80 -11.93 -16.67
N ALA A 136 6.70 -12.04 -15.92
CA ALA A 136 6.28 -13.25 -15.20
C ALA A 136 7.33 -13.77 -14.19
N LYS A 137 8.36 -12.97 -13.88
CA LYS A 137 9.42 -13.34 -12.93
C LYS A 137 9.33 -12.47 -11.70
N TYR A 138 9.13 -13.10 -10.55
CA TYR A 138 9.19 -12.41 -9.26
C TYR A 138 10.64 -12.34 -8.79
N ASN A 139 11.15 -11.14 -8.70
CA ASN A 139 12.56 -10.88 -8.36
C ASN A 139 12.66 -9.81 -7.26
N PRO A 140 12.52 -10.21 -5.98
CA PRO A 140 12.70 -9.31 -4.85
C PRO A 140 14.07 -8.68 -4.84
N ARG A 141 14.16 -7.42 -4.41
CA ARG A 141 15.40 -6.69 -4.28
C ARG A 141 15.33 -5.71 -3.10
N PRO A 142 16.47 -5.24 -2.57
CA PRO A 142 16.48 -4.20 -1.54
C PRO A 142 15.64 -2.99 -1.96
N SER A 143 14.82 -2.48 -1.04
CA SER A 143 14.02 -1.28 -1.30
C SER A 143 14.89 -0.04 -1.39
N VAL A 144 14.46 0.91 -2.20
CA VAL A 144 15.04 2.26 -2.29
C VAL A 144 14.13 3.25 -1.57
N ALA A 145 14.73 4.24 -0.90
CA ALA A 145 13.98 5.27 -0.20
C ALA A 145 13.30 6.23 -1.19
N THR A 146 12.03 6.55 -0.95
CA THR A 146 11.24 7.49 -1.75
C THR A 146 10.43 8.41 -0.85
N ILE A 147 9.81 9.46 -1.45
CA ILE A 147 8.89 10.35 -0.73
C ILE A 147 7.56 9.67 -0.35
N ALA A 148 7.22 8.55 -1.00
CA ALA A 148 6.07 7.70 -0.66
C ALA A 148 6.54 6.49 0.16
N ASN A 149 7.18 6.75 1.30
CA ASN A 149 8.02 5.81 2.05
C ASN A 149 7.29 4.56 2.58
N ALA A 150 5.98 4.61 2.81
CA ALA A 150 5.22 3.44 3.23
C ALA A 150 5.05 2.39 2.11
N MET A 151 5.45 2.74 0.88
CA MET A 151 5.51 1.85 -0.28
C MET A 151 6.94 1.39 -0.59
N ASP A 152 7.95 1.73 0.23
CA ASP A 152 9.35 1.31 0.07
C ASP A 152 9.51 -0.14 0.52
N VAL A 153 9.01 -1.04 -0.30
CA VAL A 153 8.99 -2.49 -0.05
C VAL A 153 9.62 -3.23 -1.21
N GLY A 154 10.71 -3.94 -0.93
CA GLY A 154 11.47 -4.72 -1.93
C GLY A 154 11.03 -6.19 -2.04
N ASP A 155 10.26 -6.69 -1.06
CA ASP A 155 9.70 -8.05 -1.02
C ASP A 155 8.28 -8.03 -0.43
N PRO A 156 7.25 -7.70 -1.23
CA PRO A 156 5.87 -7.62 -0.77
C PRO A 156 5.36 -8.94 -0.18
N SER A 157 5.24 -9.04 1.13
CA SER A 157 4.87 -10.29 1.82
C SER A 157 3.47 -10.80 1.45
N ASN A 158 2.55 -9.93 1.02
CA ASN A 158 1.22 -10.34 0.56
C ASN A 158 1.18 -10.80 -0.89
N PHE A 159 2.28 -10.71 -1.63
CA PHE A 159 2.34 -11.23 -2.99
C PHE A 159 2.09 -12.74 -3.06
N ALA A 160 2.56 -13.49 -2.07
CA ALA A 160 2.26 -14.91 -1.96
C ALA A 160 0.74 -15.20 -1.87
N ARG A 161 -0.05 -14.30 -1.27
CA ARG A 161 -1.51 -14.42 -1.22
C ARG A 161 -2.16 -14.11 -2.56
N VAL A 162 -1.63 -13.12 -3.28
CA VAL A 162 -2.07 -12.84 -4.66
C VAL A 162 -1.82 -14.06 -5.53
N LEU A 163 -0.62 -14.63 -5.49
CA LEU A 163 -0.30 -15.87 -6.22
C LEU A 163 -1.27 -17.00 -5.89
N ALA A 164 -1.56 -17.23 -4.60
CA ALA A 164 -2.47 -18.28 -4.16
C ALA A 164 -3.91 -18.06 -4.67
N LEU A 165 -4.41 -16.80 -4.69
CA LEU A 165 -5.74 -16.46 -5.20
C LEU A 165 -5.92 -16.76 -6.70
N TYR A 166 -4.83 -16.76 -7.45
CA TYR A 166 -4.81 -17.00 -8.90
C TYR A 166 -4.09 -18.29 -9.29
N GLU A 167 -3.93 -19.22 -8.33
CA GLU A 167 -3.32 -20.53 -8.56
C GLU A 167 -1.94 -20.43 -9.24
N ASN A 168 -1.18 -19.41 -8.89
CA ASN A 168 0.12 -19.01 -9.46
C ASN A 168 0.08 -18.68 -10.97
N SER A 169 -1.08 -18.39 -11.55
CA SER A 169 -1.21 -18.03 -12.95
C SER A 169 -0.90 -16.55 -13.18
N HIS A 170 0.25 -16.25 -13.76
CA HIS A 170 0.61 -14.91 -14.20
C HIS A 170 -0.43 -14.32 -15.19
N GLU A 171 -0.90 -15.13 -16.13
CA GLU A 171 -1.91 -14.72 -17.10
C GLU A 171 -3.21 -14.27 -16.42
N ALA A 172 -3.68 -15.04 -15.43
CA ALA A 172 -4.89 -14.71 -14.69
C ALA A 172 -4.72 -13.43 -13.85
N ILE A 173 -3.56 -13.24 -13.24
CA ILE A 173 -3.21 -12.01 -12.52
C ILE A 173 -3.22 -10.82 -13.47
N SER A 174 -2.53 -10.90 -14.59
CA SER A 174 -2.38 -9.80 -15.57
C SER A 174 -3.68 -9.44 -16.29
N LYS A 175 -4.66 -10.33 -16.33
CA LYS A 175 -6.01 -10.02 -16.83
C LYS A 175 -6.82 -9.14 -15.88
N GLU A 176 -6.59 -9.27 -14.57
CA GLU A 176 -7.38 -8.57 -13.56
C GLU A 176 -6.63 -7.41 -12.90
N ILE A 177 -5.30 -7.42 -12.93
CA ILE A 177 -4.46 -6.41 -12.29
C ILE A 177 -3.48 -5.85 -13.30
N SER A 178 -3.60 -4.55 -13.57
CA SER A 178 -2.55 -3.79 -14.25
C SER A 178 -1.65 -3.10 -13.23
N GLY A 179 -0.46 -2.66 -13.64
CA GLY A 179 0.50 -2.00 -12.79
C GLY A 179 0.96 -0.66 -13.37
N ALA A 180 1.37 0.24 -12.49
CA ALA A 180 2.04 1.48 -12.82
C ALA A 180 3.16 1.74 -11.80
N THR A 181 4.18 2.50 -12.20
CA THR A 181 5.30 2.86 -11.33
C THR A 181 5.72 4.30 -11.59
N TYR A 182 6.06 5.03 -10.52
CA TYR A 182 6.37 6.45 -10.59
C TYR A 182 7.59 6.83 -9.78
N SER A 183 8.43 7.71 -10.36
CA SER A 183 9.54 8.33 -9.66
C SER A 183 9.06 9.42 -8.70
N ASP A 184 9.93 9.82 -7.77
CA ASP A 184 9.66 10.94 -6.86
C ASP A 184 9.30 12.24 -7.60
N GLU A 185 9.93 12.50 -8.75
CA GLU A 185 9.63 13.66 -9.59
C GLU A 185 8.20 13.61 -10.12
N GLN A 186 7.80 12.47 -10.66
CA GLN A 186 6.44 12.27 -11.17
C GLN A 186 5.40 12.37 -10.05
N ILE A 187 5.72 11.87 -8.85
CA ILE A 187 4.85 11.99 -7.67
C ILE A 187 4.70 13.48 -7.28
N ARG A 188 5.80 14.23 -7.23
CA ARG A 188 5.78 15.68 -6.95
C ARG A 188 4.95 16.46 -7.96
N GLU A 189 5.15 16.19 -9.24
CA GLU A 189 4.36 16.80 -10.32
C GLU A 189 2.86 16.53 -10.12
N THR A 190 2.51 15.29 -9.76
CA THR A 190 1.12 14.88 -9.56
C THR A 190 0.47 15.58 -8.38
N VAL A 191 1.15 15.66 -7.22
CA VAL A 191 0.65 16.40 -6.05
C VAL A 191 0.40 17.86 -6.42
N LYS A 192 1.38 18.50 -7.08
CA LYS A 192 1.27 19.90 -7.49
C LYS A 192 0.11 20.13 -8.46
N LYS A 193 0.03 19.31 -9.52
CA LYS A 193 -1.02 19.39 -10.54
C LYS A 193 -2.40 19.23 -9.92
N ALA A 194 -2.61 18.17 -9.14
CA ALA A 194 -3.89 17.88 -8.51
C ALA A 194 -4.34 19.04 -7.59
N TYR A 195 -3.42 19.57 -6.78
CA TYR A 195 -3.72 20.71 -5.91
C TYR A 195 -4.10 21.97 -6.69
N GLN A 196 -3.38 22.28 -7.76
CA GLN A 196 -3.66 23.46 -8.60
C GLN A 196 -4.99 23.34 -9.35
N GLU A 197 -5.33 22.15 -9.83
CA GLU A 197 -6.52 21.95 -10.67
C GLU A 197 -7.80 21.73 -9.84
N THR A 198 -7.68 21.11 -8.67
CA THR A 198 -8.85 20.66 -7.90
C THR A 198 -8.95 21.28 -6.50
N GLY A 199 -7.89 21.87 -5.99
CA GLY A 199 -7.76 22.28 -4.59
C GLY A 199 -7.60 21.12 -3.60
N TYR A 200 -7.54 19.87 -4.10
CA TYR A 200 -7.36 18.69 -3.25
C TYR A 200 -5.88 18.40 -3.03
N LEU A 201 -5.48 18.30 -1.76
CA LEU A 201 -4.11 18.03 -1.39
C LEU A 201 -3.88 16.54 -1.22
N LEU A 202 -3.20 15.94 -2.17
CA LEU A 202 -2.78 14.54 -2.13
C LEU A 202 -1.56 14.36 -1.22
N ASP A 203 -1.48 13.23 -0.50
CA ASP A 203 -0.20 12.75 -0.01
C ASP A 203 0.59 12.02 -1.12
N PRO A 204 1.91 11.78 -0.95
CA PRO A 204 2.71 11.15 -2.00
C PRO A 204 2.24 9.76 -2.42
N HIS A 205 1.62 8.99 -1.52
CA HIS A 205 1.09 7.64 -1.85
C HIS A 205 -0.20 7.76 -2.68
N GLY A 206 -1.12 8.62 -2.23
CA GLY A 206 -2.34 8.93 -2.97
C GLY A 206 -2.04 9.46 -4.36
N ALA A 207 -0.98 10.26 -4.51
CA ALA A 207 -0.55 10.78 -5.82
C ALA A 207 -0.16 9.67 -6.79
N CYS A 208 0.50 8.59 -6.33
CA CYS A 208 0.75 7.41 -7.17
C CYS A 208 -0.57 6.80 -7.68
N GLY A 209 -1.54 6.63 -6.77
CA GLY A 209 -2.84 6.06 -7.10
C GLY A 209 -3.65 6.95 -8.04
N TYR A 210 -3.66 8.26 -7.80
CA TYR A 210 -4.36 9.24 -8.62
C TYR A 210 -3.84 9.23 -10.07
N ARG A 211 -2.51 9.36 -10.23
CA ARG A 211 -1.87 9.35 -11.56
C ARG A 211 -2.09 8.04 -12.29
N ALA A 212 -1.92 6.91 -11.62
CA ALA A 212 -2.13 5.60 -12.22
C ALA A 212 -3.58 5.39 -12.67
N LEU A 213 -4.53 5.94 -11.94
CA LEU A 213 -5.94 5.92 -12.34
C LEU A 213 -6.19 6.83 -13.52
N GLU A 214 -5.69 8.09 -13.50
CA GLU A 214 -5.83 9.06 -14.60
C GLU A 214 -5.26 8.50 -15.91
N GLU A 215 -4.08 7.89 -15.87
CA GLU A 215 -3.41 7.32 -17.05
C GLU A 215 -4.00 5.97 -17.49
N GLY A 216 -4.54 5.19 -16.55
CA GLY A 216 -4.98 3.82 -16.80
C GLY A 216 -6.47 3.63 -17.05
N LEU A 217 -7.31 4.66 -16.82
CA LEU A 217 -8.75 4.55 -17.01
C LEU A 217 -9.11 4.52 -18.50
N GLN A 218 -10.06 3.68 -18.86
CA GLN A 218 -10.55 3.54 -20.24
C GLN A 218 -11.96 4.13 -20.37
N ASP A 219 -12.35 4.41 -21.59
CA ASP A 219 -13.69 4.94 -21.89
C ASP A 219 -14.80 4.05 -21.30
N GLY A 220 -15.73 4.67 -20.61
CA GLY A 220 -16.86 4.01 -19.96
C GLY A 220 -16.53 3.32 -18.64
N GLU A 221 -15.28 3.40 -18.13
CA GLU A 221 -14.93 2.93 -16.81
C GLU A 221 -15.15 4.02 -15.75
N VAL A 222 -15.51 3.59 -14.55
CA VAL A 222 -15.57 4.44 -13.35
C VAL A 222 -14.41 4.09 -12.45
N GLY A 223 -13.59 5.08 -12.13
CA GLY A 223 -12.39 4.90 -11.34
C GLY A 223 -12.53 5.35 -9.89
N VAL A 224 -11.92 4.58 -8.99
CA VAL A 224 -11.68 4.96 -7.60
C VAL A 224 -10.20 4.69 -7.29
N PHE A 225 -9.48 5.66 -6.77
CA PHE A 225 -8.18 5.41 -6.13
C PHE A 225 -8.32 5.49 -4.60
N LEU A 226 -7.48 4.77 -3.92
CA LEU A 226 -7.48 4.77 -2.45
C LEU A 226 -6.45 5.77 -1.95
N GLU A 227 -6.91 6.73 -1.15
CA GLU A 227 -6.05 7.63 -0.39
C GLU A 227 -5.64 6.91 0.90
N THR A 228 -4.42 6.37 0.94
CA THR A 228 -3.97 5.43 1.99
C THR A 228 -3.22 6.10 3.13
N ALA A 229 -2.89 7.38 3.00
CA ALA A 229 -2.26 8.18 4.03
C ALA A 229 -2.93 9.56 4.09
N HIS A 230 -2.37 10.48 4.86
CA HIS A 230 -2.88 11.84 4.98
C HIS A 230 -1.72 12.82 4.82
N PRO A 231 -1.87 13.94 4.08
CA PRO A 231 -0.81 14.93 3.86
C PRO A 231 -0.13 15.42 5.14
N ALA A 232 -0.87 15.51 6.24
CA ALA A 232 -0.34 15.92 7.55
C ALA A 232 0.82 15.03 8.07
N LYS A 233 0.95 13.79 7.57
CA LYS A 233 2.08 12.92 7.92
C LYS A 233 3.34 13.21 7.11
N PHE A 234 3.23 14.03 6.08
CA PHE A 234 4.26 14.34 5.10
C PHE A 234 4.34 15.84 4.83
N LEU A 235 4.07 16.68 5.84
CA LEU A 235 3.92 18.14 5.70
C LEU A 235 5.12 18.77 5.00
N GLU A 236 6.35 18.52 5.46
CA GLU A 236 7.56 19.08 4.83
C GLU A 236 7.65 18.77 3.35
N THR A 237 7.35 17.53 2.97
CA THR A 237 7.36 17.11 1.57
C THR A 237 6.27 17.81 0.78
N VAL A 238 5.04 17.81 1.30
CA VAL A 238 3.88 18.35 0.60
C VAL A 238 3.98 19.87 0.46
N GLU A 239 4.31 20.61 1.54
CA GLU A 239 4.52 22.06 1.55
C GLU A 239 5.66 22.47 0.60
N SER A 240 6.75 21.68 0.56
CA SER A 240 7.84 21.92 -0.40
C SER A 240 7.42 21.78 -1.87
N ILE A 241 6.40 20.95 -2.14
CA ILE A 241 5.87 20.73 -3.48
C ILE A 241 4.93 21.86 -3.90
N ILE A 242 3.99 22.23 -3.02
CA ILE A 242 2.98 23.25 -3.35
C ILE A 242 3.48 24.69 -3.15
N GLY A 243 4.53 24.86 -2.34
CA GLY A 243 5.17 26.17 -2.09
C GLY A 243 4.45 27.04 -1.06
N GLU A 244 3.57 26.45 -0.26
CA GLU A 244 2.86 27.14 0.82
C GLU A 244 2.66 26.23 2.03
N GLN A 245 2.38 26.82 3.18
CA GLN A 245 2.03 26.10 4.42
C GLN A 245 0.55 25.72 4.42
N VAL A 246 0.23 24.53 4.96
CA VAL A 246 -1.13 23.97 5.03
C VAL A 246 -1.53 23.60 6.45
#